data_f71dfd31043c944c5714577e6b6bc703
#
_entry.id   f71dfd31043c944c5714577e6b6bc703
#
_cell.length_a   1.000
_cell.length_b   1.000
_cell.length_c   1.000
_cell.angle_alpha   90.00
_cell.angle_beta   90.00
_cell.angle_gamma   90.00
#
_symmetry.space_group_name_H-M   'P 1'
#
loop_
_entity.id
_entity.type
_entity.pdbx_description
1 polymer ?
#
loop_
_entity_poly.entity_id
_entity_poly.type
_entity_poly.pdbx_seq_one_letter_code
_entity_poly.pdbx_strand_id
1 'polypeptide(L)' 'METILGIIILIADIWAIIQTIQSSATTGMKVLWVLIILLLPLIGLILWFFLGPKAQKV' A
#
# COMPACT_ATOMS: atom_id res chain seq x y z
N MET A 1 -6.70 -1.98 22.05
CA MET A 1 -7.18 -1.21 20.91
C MET A 1 -6.08 -0.91 19.93
N GLU A 2 -4.98 -0.33 20.43
CA GLU A 2 -3.87 -0.01 19.55
C GLU A 2 -3.29 -1.24 18.88
N THR A 3 -3.24 -2.36 19.60
CA THR A 3 -2.72 -3.59 19.03
C THR A 3 -3.59 -4.05 17.86
N ILE A 4 -4.90 -3.96 18.03
CA ILE A 4 -5.82 -4.38 16.98
C ILE A 4 -5.69 -3.45 15.78
N LEU A 5 -5.63 -2.15 16.02
CA LEU A 5 -5.45 -1.21 14.94
C LEU A 5 -4.14 -1.43 14.21
N GLY A 6 -3.07 -1.70 14.97
CA GLY A 6 -1.77 -1.97 14.37
C GLY A 6 -1.81 -3.20 13.47
N ILE A 7 -2.50 -4.25 13.92
CA ILE A 7 -2.61 -5.47 13.13
C ILE A 7 -3.41 -5.21 11.87
N ILE A 8 -4.50 -4.46 11.98
CA ILE A 8 -5.32 -4.14 10.81
C ILE A 8 -4.51 -3.34 9.80
N ILE A 9 -3.76 -2.34 10.28
CA ILE A 9 -2.94 -1.52 9.39
C ILE A 9 -1.86 -2.38 8.74
N LEU A 10 -1.25 -3.28 9.49
CA LEU A 10 -0.21 -4.14 8.97
C LEU A 10 -0.76 -5.05 7.87
N ILE A 11 -1.91 -5.65 8.10
CA ILE A 11 -2.53 -6.52 7.11
C ILE A 11 -2.88 -5.71 5.87
N ALA A 12 -3.45 -4.52 6.05
CA ALA A 12 -3.81 -3.66 4.92
C ALA A 12 -2.56 -3.23 4.16
N ASP A 13 -1.47 -2.96 4.86
CA ASP A 13 -0.22 -2.58 4.21
C ASP A 13 0.31 -3.71 3.35
N ILE A 14 0.29 -4.93 3.87
CA ILE A 14 0.75 -6.08 3.11
C ILE A 14 -0.10 -6.26 1.87
N TRP A 15 -1.40 -6.14 2.01
CA TRP A 15 -2.30 -6.24 0.88
C TRP A 15 -2.01 -5.15 -0.16
N ALA A 16 -1.81 -3.92 0.31
CA ALA A 16 -1.52 -2.81 -0.58
C ALA A 16 -0.20 -3.03 -1.33
N ILE A 17 0.81 -3.56 -0.63
CA ILE A 17 2.09 -3.84 -1.27
C ILE A 17 1.93 -4.89 -2.36
N ILE A 18 1.20 -5.94 -2.08
CA ILE A 18 0.96 -6.99 -3.06
C ILE A 18 0.24 -6.41 -4.27
N GLN A 19 -0.78 -5.60 -4.04
CA GLN A 19 -1.51 -4.96 -5.13
C GLN A 19 -0.57 -4.08 -5.97
N THR A 20 0.29 -3.33 -5.30
CA THR A 20 1.23 -2.46 -5.98
C THR A 20 2.19 -3.26 -6.85
N ILE A 21 2.71 -4.35 -6.31
CA ILE A 21 3.65 -5.19 -7.05
C ILE A 21 2.99 -5.82 -8.26
N GLN A 22 1.75 -6.22 -8.14
CA GLN A 22 1.02 -6.86 -9.23
C GLN A 22 0.41 -5.87 -10.21
N SER A 23 0.51 -4.59 -9.91
CA SER A 23 -0.07 -3.58 -10.80
C SER A 23 0.78 -3.44 -12.06
N SER A 24 0.25 -2.72 -13.03
CA SER A 24 0.99 -2.48 -14.27
C SER A 24 1.85 -1.24 -14.19
N ALA A 25 2.04 -0.70 -13.01
CA ALA A 25 2.90 0.46 -12.84
C ALA A 25 4.35 0.11 -13.12
N THR A 26 5.14 1.13 -13.43
CA THR A 26 6.57 0.91 -13.66
C THR A 26 7.24 0.48 -12.38
N THR A 27 8.42 -0.12 -12.53
CA THR A 27 9.18 -0.57 -11.36
C THR A 27 9.47 0.59 -10.42
N GLY A 28 9.81 1.76 -10.97
CA GLY A 28 10.08 2.92 -10.13
C GLY A 28 8.89 3.31 -9.28
N MET A 29 7.72 3.31 -9.87
CA MET A 29 6.51 3.64 -9.13
C MET A 29 6.20 2.59 -8.07
N LYS A 30 6.42 1.33 -8.38
CA LYS A 30 6.20 0.27 -7.39
C LYS A 30 7.10 0.46 -6.20
N VAL A 31 8.37 0.73 -6.43
CA VAL A 31 9.32 0.93 -5.35
C VAL A 31 8.93 2.16 -4.53
N LEU A 32 8.56 3.24 -5.20
CA LEU A 32 8.17 4.46 -4.53
C LEU A 32 6.98 4.20 -3.60
N TRP A 33 5.95 3.56 -4.10
CA TRP A 33 4.76 3.32 -3.31
C TRP A 33 4.99 2.35 -2.18
N VAL A 34 5.79 1.32 -2.41
CA VAL A 34 6.13 0.38 -1.35
C VAL A 34 6.85 1.12 -0.22
N LEU A 35 7.79 2.00 -0.57
CA LEU A 35 8.49 2.78 0.44
C LEU A 35 7.54 3.69 1.20
N ILE A 36 6.65 4.35 0.50
CA ILE A 36 5.69 5.23 1.15
C ILE A 36 4.81 4.45 2.12
N ILE A 37 4.33 3.29 1.68
CA ILE A 37 3.47 2.47 2.51
C ILE A 37 4.22 1.96 3.74
N LEU A 38 5.48 1.58 3.58
CA LEU A 38 6.25 1.06 4.70
C LEU A 38 6.68 2.15 5.68
N LEU A 39 7.08 3.31 5.17
CA LEU A 39 7.53 4.39 6.03
C LEU A 39 6.38 5.14 6.67
N LEU A 40 5.29 5.27 5.97
CA LEU A 40 4.10 5.97 6.46
C LEU A 40 2.92 5.03 6.33
N PRO A 41 2.83 4.01 7.18
CA PRO A 41 1.86 2.94 6.96
C PRO A 41 0.41 3.43 6.90
N LEU A 42 0.05 4.37 7.73
CA LEU A 42 -1.34 4.85 7.70
C LEU A 42 -1.54 5.89 6.61
N ILE A 43 -0.69 6.90 6.58
CA ILE A 43 -0.81 7.97 5.58
C ILE A 43 -0.54 7.40 4.20
N GLY A 44 0.46 6.53 4.08
CA GLY A 44 0.77 5.91 2.80
C GLY A 44 -0.38 5.08 2.28
N LEU A 45 -1.05 4.36 3.16
CA LEU A 45 -2.18 3.53 2.77
C LEU A 45 -3.33 4.40 2.24
N ILE A 46 -3.59 5.51 2.92
CA ILE A 46 -4.65 6.42 2.48
C ILE A 46 -4.32 7.01 1.11
N LEU A 47 -3.10 7.47 0.94
CA LEU A 47 -2.67 8.03 -0.34
C LEU A 47 -2.73 6.97 -1.43
N TRP A 48 -2.28 5.75 -1.11
CA TRP A 48 -2.29 4.67 -2.08
C TRP A 48 -3.72 4.32 -2.50
N PHE A 49 -4.64 4.34 -1.57
CA PHE A 49 -6.02 4.00 -1.87
C PHE A 49 -6.60 4.94 -2.91
N PHE A 50 -6.26 6.21 -2.83
CA PHE A 50 -6.79 7.20 -3.77
C PHE A 50 -5.92 7.37 -5.01
N LEU A 51 -4.62 7.31 -4.85
CA LEU A 51 -3.70 7.67 -5.94
C LEU A 51 -2.79 6.52 -6.38
N GLY A 52 -2.66 5.50 -5.57
CA GLY A 52 -1.67 4.46 -5.82
C GLY A 52 -2.10 3.45 -6.86
N PRO A 53 -1.11 2.74 -7.42
CA PRO A 53 -1.41 1.71 -8.40
C PRO A 53 -1.99 0.47 -7.74
N LYS A 54 -2.95 -0.16 -8.41
CA LYS A 54 -3.59 -1.35 -7.91
C LYS A 54 -3.60 -2.39 -9.01
N ALA A 55 -3.51 -3.64 -8.61
CA ALA A 55 -3.51 -4.74 -9.58
C ALA A 55 -4.85 -4.84 -10.26
N GLN A 56 -5.90 -4.65 -9.48
CA GLN A 56 -7.19 -4.81 -10.01
C GLN A 56 -7.59 -3.65 -10.83
N LYS A 57 -8.24 -3.88 -11.93
CA LYS A 57 -8.75 -2.82 -12.66
C LYS A 57 -10.13 -3.08 -12.96
N VAL A 58 -10.84 -2.16 -13.03
CA VAL A 58 -12.26 -2.38 -13.12
C VAL A 58 -12.81 -1.80 -14.37
#